data_3c01768a74df6cabdab72c0c08f81346
#
_entry.id   3c01768a74df6cabdab72c0c08f81346
#
_cell.length_a   1.000
_cell.length_b   1.000
_cell.length_c   1.000
_cell.angle_alpha   90.00
_cell.angle_beta   90.00
_cell.angle_gamma   90.00
#
_symmetry.space_group_name_H-M   'P 1'
#
loop_
_entity.id
_entity.type
_entity.pdbx_description
1 polymer ?
#
loop_
_entity_poly.entity_id
_entity_poly.type
_entity_poly.pdbx_seq_one_letter_code
_entity_poly.pdbx_strand_id
1 'polypeptide(L)'
;MYKTKDDGSDYKPGEEGYQPPILLSVIDSCPCNANGKWCCGSEWDQCQEVKNLKYGCPVPKDSIHLDLSDIAMARLQTGNANGFMEAGIIPNKYRRVPCPKLGNMYIWLRQDAGPYWFSFSVVNSAGFGAIAILEAKNDEGKWVKMIRDPNYTMARPQERYGVWVTPQDTGPYNVPIDIRLTDGSGVTIVAEEAIKSFDPPADAIEGYYYIDIGINFPEIPIPDPE
;
A
#
# COMPACT_ATOMS: atom_id res chain seq x y z
N MET A 1 11.61 7.50 6.58
CA MET A 1 12.22 8.30 5.48
C MET A 1 12.90 9.52 6.08
N TYR A 2 14.00 9.95 5.55
CA TYR A 2 14.70 11.19 5.92
C TYR A 2 15.44 11.77 4.71
N LYS A 3 15.68 13.07 4.76
CA LYS A 3 16.39 13.80 3.70
C LYS A 3 17.89 13.52 3.74
N THR A 4 18.53 13.50 2.57
CA THR A 4 19.99 13.50 2.42
C THR A 4 20.47 14.83 1.83
N LYS A 5 21.77 15.09 1.96
CA LYS A 5 22.45 16.16 1.21
C LYS A 5 22.48 15.86 -0.28
N ASP A 6 22.77 16.84 -1.10
CA ASP A 6 22.79 16.67 -2.57
C ASP A 6 23.87 15.69 -3.04
N ASP A 7 24.92 15.50 -2.25
CA ASP A 7 25.97 14.49 -2.47
C ASP A 7 25.60 13.08 -2.01
N GLY A 8 24.37 12.88 -1.49
CA GLY A 8 23.84 11.62 -0.97
C GLY A 8 24.27 11.29 0.46
N SER A 9 25.08 12.13 1.11
CA SER A 9 25.45 11.94 2.52
C SER A 9 24.30 12.33 3.47
N ASP A 10 24.34 11.80 4.69
CA ASP A 10 23.31 12.07 5.69
C ASP A 10 23.58 13.36 6.45
N TYR A 11 22.50 14.09 6.79
CA TYR A 11 22.58 15.14 7.79
C TYR A 11 22.75 14.52 9.16
N LYS A 12 23.60 15.10 9.99
CA LYS A 12 23.77 14.68 11.39
C LYS A 12 22.86 15.48 12.30
N PRO A 13 22.42 14.91 13.43
CA PRO A 13 21.69 15.67 14.45
C PRO A 13 22.44 16.95 14.83
N GLY A 14 21.75 18.10 14.77
CA GLY A 14 22.32 19.42 15.05
C GLY A 14 22.91 20.15 13.86
N GLU A 15 23.06 19.52 12.68
CA GLU A 15 23.40 20.25 11.45
C GLU A 15 22.20 21.04 10.93
N GLU A 16 22.48 22.22 10.36
CA GLU A 16 21.45 22.95 9.60
C GLU A 16 20.93 22.07 8.45
N GLY A 17 19.64 21.90 8.38
CA GLY A 17 19.02 21.00 7.43
C GLY A 17 18.74 19.59 7.94
N TYR A 18 19.14 19.21 9.14
CA TYR A 18 18.74 17.93 9.76
C TYR A 18 17.25 17.91 10.05
N GLN A 19 16.61 16.81 9.67
CA GLN A 19 15.26 16.47 10.12
C GLN A 19 15.25 15.04 10.63
N PRO A 20 14.56 14.79 11.74
CA PRO A 20 14.35 13.42 12.21
C PRO A 20 13.59 12.61 11.14
N PRO A 21 13.83 11.30 11.04
CA PRO A 21 13.06 10.44 10.16
C PRO A 21 11.56 10.54 10.41
N ILE A 22 10.77 10.55 9.35
CA ILE A 22 9.31 10.48 9.45
C ILE A 22 8.81 9.08 9.09
N LEU A 23 7.79 8.64 9.80
CA LEU A 23 7.06 7.40 9.49
C LEU A 23 5.96 7.71 8.48
N LEU A 24 5.92 6.91 7.41
CA LEU A 24 4.92 7.04 6.34
C LEU A 24 4.28 5.69 6.07
N SER A 25 2.98 5.71 5.80
CA SER A 25 2.26 4.57 5.24
C SER A 25 2.12 4.73 3.74
N VAL A 26 2.43 3.68 2.98
CA VAL A 26 2.17 3.65 1.54
C VAL A 26 0.69 3.32 1.36
N ILE A 27 -0.06 4.23 0.76
CA ILE A 27 -1.51 4.12 0.57
C ILE A 27 -1.92 4.09 -0.91
N ASP A 28 -0.98 4.40 -1.81
CA ASP A 28 -1.22 4.45 -3.25
C ASP A 28 0.07 4.16 -4.02
N SER A 29 0.00 3.98 -5.31
CA SER A 29 1.16 3.86 -6.18
C SER A 29 1.03 4.77 -7.40
N CYS A 30 2.20 5.18 -7.90
CA CYS A 30 2.32 6.03 -9.07
C CYS A 30 2.18 5.19 -10.35
N PRO A 31 1.14 5.35 -11.16
CA PRO A 31 0.96 4.54 -12.37
C PRO A 31 1.91 4.96 -13.49
N CYS A 32 2.70 4.02 -13.98
CA CYS A 32 3.70 4.24 -15.04
C CYS A 32 3.07 4.81 -16.32
N ASN A 33 1.90 4.36 -16.71
CA ASN A 33 1.19 4.81 -17.90
C ASN A 33 0.68 6.26 -17.83
N ALA A 34 0.45 6.78 -16.63
CA ALA A 34 0.01 8.16 -16.45
C ALA A 34 1.17 9.13 -16.24
N ASN A 35 2.28 8.67 -15.68
CA ASN A 35 3.45 9.48 -15.36
C ASN A 35 4.74 8.68 -15.51
N GLY A 36 4.99 8.17 -16.73
CA GLY A 36 6.13 7.30 -17.04
C GLY A 36 7.49 7.86 -16.65
N LYS A 37 7.62 9.20 -16.69
CA LYS A 37 8.86 9.89 -16.31
C LYS A 37 9.29 9.58 -14.86
N TRP A 38 8.35 9.44 -13.93
CA TRP A 38 8.61 9.32 -12.51
C TRP A 38 8.24 7.96 -11.94
N CYS A 39 7.26 7.29 -12.54
CA CYS A 39 6.55 6.17 -11.95
C CYS A 39 6.88 4.82 -12.57
N CYS A 40 7.72 4.75 -13.60
CA CYS A 40 8.04 3.49 -14.28
C CYS A 40 9.00 2.56 -13.51
N GLY A 41 9.62 3.02 -12.44
CA GLY A 41 10.45 2.18 -11.56
C GLY A 41 11.44 1.26 -12.32
N SER A 42 11.22 -0.05 -12.22
CA SER A 42 12.04 -1.08 -12.89
C SER A 42 11.87 -1.12 -14.43
N GLU A 43 10.86 -0.45 -14.99
CA GLU A 43 10.66 -0.32 -16.43
C GLU A 43 11.44 0.87 -17.03
N TRP A 44 12.62 1.11 -16.47
CA TRP A 44 13.54 2.15 -16.89
C TRP A 44 13.82 2.20 -18.39
N ASP A 45 13.83 1.06 -19.06
CA ASP A 45 14.10 0.98 -20.50
C ASP A 45 13.01 1.72 -21.29
N GLN A 46 11.78 1.75 -20.83
CA GLN A 46 10.71 2.54 -21.45
C GLN A 46 10.93 4.06 -21.27
N CYS A 47 11.54 4.47 -20.16
CA CYS A 47 11.87 5.87 -19.95
C CYS A 47 12.96 6.36 -20.94
N GLN A 48 13.87 5.51 -21.36
CA GLN A 48 14.91 5.83 -22.33
C GLN A 48 14.38 5.93 -23.77
N GLU A 49 13.31 5.22 -24.09
CA GLU A 49 12.68 5.26 -25.40
C GLU A 49 11.91 6.57 -25.65
N VAL A 50 11.54 7.30 -24.60
CA VAL A 50 10.91 8.64 -24.72
C VAL A 50 11.98 9.68 -25.07
N LYS A 51 12.44 9.66 -26.32
CA LYS A 51 13.54 10.45 -26.89
C LYS A 51 13.42 11.97 -26.77
N ASN A 52 12.33 12.49 -26.21
CA ASN A 52 12.05 13.93 -26.13
C ASN A 52 11.90 14.47 -24.70
N LEU A 53 12.33 13.74 -23.67
CA LEU A 53 12.37 14.29 -22.33
C LEU A 53 13.46 15.36 -22.24
N LYS A 54 13.07 16.62 -22.15
CA LYS A 54 13.95 17.80 -22.05
C LYS A 54 15.03 17.66 -20.97
N TYR A 55 14.87 16.75 -20.02
CA TYR A 55 15.76 16.55 -18.87
C TYR A 55 16.23 15.10 -18.69
N GLY A 56 16.00 14.20 -19.66
CA GLY A 56 16.32 12.77 -19.53
C GLY A 56 15.42 12.04 -18.51
N CYS A 57 15.76 10.80 -18.20
CA CYS A 57 15.12 10.06 -17.11
C CYS A 57 15.66 10.56 -15.76
N PRO A 58 14.86 11.21 -14.94
CA PRO A 58 15.34 11.92 -13.76
C PRO A 58 15.69 11.00 -12.59
N VAL A 59 15.24 9.73 -12.65
CA VAL A 59 15.41 8.77 -11.58
C VAL A 59 16.46 7.74 -11.99
N PRO A 60 17.56 7.52 -11.24
CA PRO A 60 18.52 6.47 -11.51
C PRO A 60 17.85 5.08 -11.55
N LYS A 61 18.37 4.17 -12.37
CA LYS A 61 17.81 2.85 -12.64
C LYS A 61 17.41 2.05 -11.39
N ASP A 62 18.17 2.20 -10.31
CA ASP A 62 17.97 1.48 -9.05
C ASP A 62 17.26 2.31 -7.97
N SER A 63 16.73 3.48 -8.34
CA SER A 63 16.03 4.36 -7.41
C SER A 63 14.54 4.05 -7.38
N ILE A 64 13.93 4.26 -6.23
CA ILE A 64 12.47 4.24 -6.06
C ILE A 64 11.98 5.68 -5.96
N HIS A 65 10.97 6.00 -6.74
CA HIS A 65 10.24 7.25 -6.62
C HIS A 65 9.08 7.07 -5.63
N LEU A 66 8.97 8.01 -4.71
CA LEU A 66 7.89 8.05 -3.71
C LEU A 66 7.17 9.39 -3.84
N ASP A 67 5.91 9.34 -4.22
CA ASP A 67 5.03 10.51 -4.17
C ASP A 67 4.60 10.74 -2.73
N LEU A 68 4.88 11.91 -2.21
CA LEU A 68 4.57 12.30 -0.83
C LEU A 68 3.39 13.27 -0.83
N SER A 69 2.52 13.14 0.17
CA SER A 69 1.55 14.19 0.42
C SER A 69 2.26 15.51 0.81
N ASP A 70 1.57 16.62 0.60
CA ASP A 70 2.02 17.97 1.01
C ASP A 70 2.39 18.01 2.51
N ILE A 71 1.60 17.36 3.36
CA ILE A 71 1.87 17.23 4.80
C ILE A 71 3.18 16.48 5.06
N ALA A 72 3.44 15.38 4.33
CA ALA A 72 4.67 14.62 4.48
C ALA A 72 5.87 15.42 3.98
N MET A 73 5.75 16.11 2.83
CA MET A 73 6.77 17.02 2.32
C MET A 73 7.08 18.15 3.29
N ALA A 74 6.04 18.78 3.87
CA ALA A 74 6.21 19.83 4.86
C ALA A 74 6.95 19.36 6.12
N ARG A 75 6.73 18.12 6.56
CA ARG A 75 7.46 17.52 7.68
C ARG A 75 8.93 17.21 7.39
N LEU A 76 9.28 16.97 6.13
CA LEU A 76 10.67 16.80 5.69
C LEU A 76 11.37 18.13 5.45
N GLN A 77 10.61 19.22 5.42
CA GLN A 77 11.13 20.56 5.20
C GLN A 77 11.83 21.07 6.47
N THR A 78 13.02 21.63 6.31
CA THR A 78 13.84 22.20 7.39
C THR A 78 13.78 23.71 7.40
N GLY A 79 13.53 24.30 8.56
CA GLY A 79 13.67 25.74 8.78
C GLY A 79 12.78 26.61 7.88
N ASN A 80 13.23 27.79 7.52
CA ASN A 80 12.51 28.78 6.69
C ASN A 80 12.48 28.43 5.20
N ALA A 81 12.84 27.21 4.82
CA ALA A 81 12.94 26.86 3.43
C ALA A 81 11.57 26.50 2.85
N ASN A 82 10.89 27.43 2.20
CA ASN A 82 9.84 27.13 1.23
C ASN A 82 10.36 26.23 0.06
N GLY A 83 11.68 26.01 0.03
CA GLY A 83 12.38 25.43 -1.09
C GLY A 83 12.04 23.99 -1.45
N PHE A 84 11.48 23.16 -0.52
CA PHE A 84 11.13 21.79 -0.87
C PHE A 84 9.85 21.68 -1.68
N MET A 85 8.85 22.44 -1.31
CA MET A 85 7.61 22.51 -2.07
C MET A 85 7.88 23.11 -3.47
N GLU A 86 8.82 24.05 -3.56
CA GLU A 86 9.22 24.66 -4.82
C GLU A 86 10.13 23.75 -5.65
N ALA A 87 11.05 23.02 -5.04
CA ALA A 87 11.93 22.08 -5.73
C ALA A 87 11.16 20.88 -6.32
N GLY A 88 10.07 20.47 -5.67
CA GLY A 88 9.22 19.36 -6.10
C GLY A 88 9.85 17.98 -5.97
N ILE A 89 11.19 17.88 -5.91
CA ILE A 89 11.93 16.61 -5.82
C ILE A 89 13.06 16.77 -4.83
N ILE A 90 13.16 15.81 -3.90
CA ILE A 90 14.21 15.79 -2.88
C ILE A 90 14.89 14.43 -2.83
N PRO A 91 16.23 14.36 -2.75
CA PRO A 91 16.95 13.14 -2.41
C PRO A 91 16.57 12.68 -1.02
N ASN A 92 16.31 11.39 -0.87
CA ASN A 92 15.94 10.82 0.42
C ASN A 92 16.41 9.39 0.55
N LYS A 93 16.49 8.90 1.79
CA LYS A 93 16.66 7.50 2.11
C LYS A 93 15.43 6.99 2.86
N TYR A 94 15.10 5.74 2.65
CA TYR A 94 13.99 5.10 3.35
C TYR A 94 14.37 3.67 3.74
N ARG A 95 13.71 3.16 4.75
CA ARG A 95 13.69 1.75 5.09
C ARG A 95 12.28 1.30 5.40
N ARG A 96 11.99 0.03 5.18
CA ARG A 96 10.74 -0.55 5.66
C ARG A 96 10.83 -0.76 7.16
N VAL A 97 9.77 -0.41 7.85
CA VAL A 97 9.59 -0.65 9.28
C VAL A 97 8.22 -1.29 9.49
N PRO A 98 8.00 -1.98 10.61
CA PRO A 98 6.67 -2.46 10.96
C PRO A 98 5.66 -1.31 11.01
N CYS A 99 4.44 -1.57 10.56
CA CYS A 99 3.33 -0.64 10.68
C CYS A 99 2.81 -0.62 12.12
N PRO A 100 2.55 0.55 12.71
CA PRO A 100 1.95 0.63 14.04
C PRO A 100 0.53 0.07 14.02
N LYS A 101 0.09 -0.49 15.13
CA LYS A 101 -1.29 -0.94 15.30
C LYS A 101 -2.21 0.23 15.61
N LEU A 102 -2.91 0.71 14.58
CA LEU A 102 -3.87 1.82 14.68
C LEU A 102 -5.32 1.31 14.68
N GLY A 103 -5.66 0.43 15.63
CA GLY A 103 -6.99 -0.20 15.70
C GLY A 103 -7.09 -1.49 14.88
N ASN A 104 -8.30 -1.80 14.41
CA ASN A 104 -8.59 -3.01 13.64
C ASN A 104 -8.21 -2.85 12.16
N MET A 105 -8.04 -3.97 11.48
CA MET A 105 -8.04 -3.98 10.02
C MET A 105 -9.46 -3.89 9.48
N TYR A 106 -9.55 -3.40 8.24
CA TYR A 106 -10.79 -3.35 7.48
C TYR A 106 -10.63 -4.09 6.17
N ILE A 107 -11.71 -4.68 5.72
CA ILE A 107 -11.89 -5.15 4.35
C ILE A 107 -12.62 -4.05 3.58
N TRP A 108 -12.09 -3.67 2.45
CA TRP A 108 -12.73 -2.79 1.48
C TRP A 108 -13.33 -3.67 0.39
N LEU A 109 -14.60 -4.08 0.60
CA LEU A 109 -15.32 -5.06 -0.21
C LEU A 109 -16.07 -4.38 -1.35
N ARG A 110 -16.06 -5.00 -2.53
CA ARG A 110 -16.83 -4.55 -3.68
C ARG A 110 -18.33 -4.80 -3.47
N GLN A 111 -19.15 -3.87 -3.98
CA GLN A 111 -20.61 -3.95 -3.87
C GLN A 111 -21.25 -5.04 -4.72
N ASP A 112 -20.56 -5.54 -5.76
CA ASP A 112 -21.01 -6.64 -6.61
C ASP A 112 -20.54 -8.02 -6.10
N ALA A 113 -20.07 -8.08 -4.85
CA ALA A 113 -19.70 -9.32 -4.20
C ALA A 113 -20.88 -10.26 -4.03
N GLY A 114 -20.61 -11.56 -4.12
CA GLY A 114 -21.63 -12.60 -3.95
C GLY A 114 -21.01 -13.98 -3.67
N PRO A 115 -21.85 -14.99 -3.45
CA PRO A 115 -21.38 -16.31 -2.98
C PRO A 115 -20.41 -17.03 -3.93
N TYR A 116 -20.40 -16.70 -5.19
CA TYR A 116 -19.54 -17.35 -6.17
C TYR A 116 -18.34 -16.51 -6.59
N TRP A 117 -18.36 -15.24 -6.25
CA TRP A 117 -17.28 -14.32 -6.54
C TRP A 117 -17.32 -13.11 -5.62
N PHE A 118 -16.20 -12.76 -5.06
CA PHE A 118 -15.99 -11.47 -4.38
C PHE A 118 -14.53 -11.07 -4.46
N SER A 119 -14.31 -9.77 -4.35
CA SER A 119 -12.98 -9.19 -4.28
C SER A 119 -12.93 -8.05 -3.28
N PHE A 120 -11.79 -7.90 -2.64
CA PHE A 120 -11.57 -6.83 -1.65
C PHE A 120 -10.10 -6.49 -1.49
N SER A 121 -9.85 -5.33 -0.90
CA SER A 121 -8.55 -4.95 -0.38
C SER A 121 -8.56 -4.99 1.15
N VAL A 122 -7.40 -5.28 1.74
CA VAL A 122 -7.19 -5.18 3.20
C VAL A 122 -6.51 -3.86 3.48
N VAL A 123 -7.05 -3.09 4.41
CA VAL A 123 -6.52 -1.78 4.81
C VAL A 123 -6.26 -1.73 6.31
N ASN A 124 -5.36 -0.85 6.72
CA ASN A 124 -4.94 -0.65 8.11
C ASN A 124 -4.29 -1.88 8.76
N SER A 125 -3.53 -2.69 8.00
CA SER A 125 -2.80 -3.81 8.59
C SER A 125 -1.57 -3.34 9.37
N ALA A 126 -1.45 -3.81 10.60
CA ALA A 126 -0.28 -3.63 11.47
C ALA A 126 0.85 -4.61 11.13
N GLY A 127 1.89 -4.64 11.96
CA GLY A 127 3.03 -5.55 11.80
C GLY A 127 3.84 -5.22 10.55
N PHE A 128 4.19 -6.20 9.74
CA PHE A 128 4.91 -5.95 8.48
C PHE A 128 4.02 -5.36 7.36
N GLY A 129 2.73 -5.15 7.61
CA GLY A 129 1.80 -4.42 6.73
C GLY A 129 1.44 -5.14 5.42
N ALA A 130 2.33 -5.92 4.86
CA ALA A 130 2.10 -6.61 3.60
C ALA A 130 1.44 -7.97 3.85
N ILE A 131 0.26 -8.19 3.29
CA ILE A 131 -0.39 -9.51 3.28
C ILE A 131 0.29 -10.37 2.21
N ALA A 132 0.93 -11.47 2.64
CA ALA A 132 1.60 -12.43 1.76
C ALA A 132 0.64 -13.52 1.26
N ILE A 133 -0.25 -13.99 2.15
CA ILE A 133 -1.28 -14.99 1.84
C ILE A 133 -2.60 -14.53 2.43
N LEU A 134 -3.65 -14.66 1.63
CA LEU A 134 -5.01 -14.42 2.06
C LEU A 134 -5.87 -15.62 1.62
N GLU A 135 -6.70 -16.12 2.53
CA GLU A 135 -7.56 -17.26 2.29
C GLU A 135 -8.96 -16.97 2.83
N ALA A 136 -9.96 -17.41 2.10
CA ALA A 136 -11.35 -17.41 2.52
C ALA A 136 -11.84 -18.84 2.71
N LYS A 137 -12.70 -19.07 3.70
CA LYS A 137 -13.26 -20.39 3.97
C LYS A 137 -14.55 -20.57 3.18
N ASN A 138 -14.60 -21.60 2.32
CA ASN A 138 -15.80 -21.89 1.55
C ASN A 138 -16.80 -22.77 2.34
N ASP A 139 -17.96 -23.03 1.78
CA ASP A 139 -19.03 -23.81 2.40
C ASP A 139 -18.67 -25.26 2.71
N GLU A 140 -17.67 -25.81 2.03
CA GLU A 140 -17.12 -27.14 2.33
C GLU A 140 -16.19 -27.11 3.56
N GLY A 141 -15.98 -25.93 4.17
CA GLY A 141 -15.07 -25.73 5.29
C GLY A 141 -13.59 -25.68 4.88
N LYS A 142 -13.29 -25.59 3.60
CA LYS A 142 -11.92 -25.53 3.08
C LYS A 142 -11.41 -24.09 3.04
N TRP A 143 -10.17 -23.90 3.47
CA TRP A 143 -9.45 -22.66 3.24
C TRP A 143 -8.98 -22.58 1.79
N VAL A 144 -9.50 -21.62 1.06
CA VAL A 144 -9.20 -21.38 -0.36
C VAL A 144 -8.32 -20.13 -0.47
N LYS A 145 -7.13 -20.31 -1.02
CA LYS A 145 -6.19 -19.21 -1.24
C LYS A 145 -6.76 -18.27 -2.30
N MET A 146 -6.93 -17.01 -1.93
CA MET A 146 -7.32 -15.95 -2.86
C MET A 146 -6.16 -15.55 -3.76
N ILE A 147 -6.48 -15.02 -4.91
CA ILE A 147 -5.51 -14.60 -5.93
C ILE A 147 -5.36 -13.08 -5.82
N ARG A 148 -4.13 -12.57 -5.81
CA ARG A 148 -3.91 -11.16 -6.13
C ARG A 148 -4.26 -10.97 -7.60
N ASP A 149 -5.22 -10.09 -7.86
CA ASP A 149 -5.70 -9.87 -9.23
C ASP A 149 -4.70 -9.01 -10.01
N PRO A 150 -3.93 -9.61 -10.94
CA PRO A 150 -2.99 -8.86 -11.77
C PRO A 150 -3.69 -7.98 -12.80
N ASN A 151 -4.95 -8.31 -13.18
CA ASN A 151 -5.69 -7.58 -14.20
C ASN A 151 -6.30 -6.29 -13.64
N TYR A 152 -6.58 -6.24 -12.35
CA TYR A 152 -6.98 -5.02 -11.68
C TYR A 152 -5.89 -3.95 -11.69
N THR A 153 -4.63 -4.33 -11.89
CA THR A 153 -3.52 -3.40 -11.97
C THR A 153 -3.48 -2.57 -13.25
N MET A 154 -4.18 -2.98 -14.33
CA MET A 154 -4.07 -2.32 -15.64
C MET A 154 -5.34 -1.62 -16.12
N ALA A 155 -6.52 -2.14 -15.81
CA ALA A 155 -7.78 -1.67 -16.41
C ALA A 155 -8.42 -0.46 -15.69
N ARG A 156 -8.19 -0.30 -14.40
CA ARG A 156 -8.79 0.78 -13.59
C ARG A 156 -7.79 1.35 -12.60
N PRO A 157 -7.13 2.47 -12.92
CA PRO A 157 -6.06 3.07 -12.13
C PRO A 157 -6.40 3.37 -10.67
N GLN A 158 -7.65 3.65 -10.37
CA GLN A 158 -8.10 4.08 -9.04
C GLN A 158 -8.44 2.92 -8.07
N GLU A 159 -8.53 1.68 -8.57
CA GLU A 159 -9.03 0.52 -7.79
C GLU A 159 -7.94 -0.54 -7.53
N ARG A 160 -6.65 -0.22 -7.62
CA ARG A 160 -5.61 -1.13 -8.08
C ARG A 160 -4.80 -1.87 -7.05
N TYR A 161 -4.77 -1.46 -5.79
CA TYR A 161 -3.67 -1.87 -4.95
C TYR A 161 -4.08 -2.88 -3.90
N GLY A 162 -3.50 -4.08 -4.05
CA GLY A 162 -3.71 -5.13 -3.09
C GLY A 162 -5.10 -5.75 -3.12
N VAL A 163 -5.77 -5.72 -4.27
CA VAL A 163 -7.05 -6.41 -4.44
C VAL A 163 -6.83 -7.92 -4.48
N TRP A 164 -7.59 -8.62 -3.68
CA TRP A 164 -7.66 -10.06 -3.64
C TRP A 164 -9.00 -10.51 -4.18
N VAL A 165 -9.01 -11.57 -4.97
CA VAL A 165 -10.21 -12.11 -5.61
C VAL A 165 -10.32 -13.62 -5.37
N THR A 166 -11.53 -14.12 -5.22
CA THR A 166 -11.79 -15.56 -5.13
C THR A 166 -11.42 -16.24 -6.45
N PRO A 167 -10.72 -17.39 -6.43
CA PRO A 167 -10.48 -18.18 -7.62
C PRO A 167 -11.79 -18.67 -8.25
N GLN A 168 -11.79 -18.90 -9.55
CA GLN A 168 -12.93 -19.52 -10.24
C GLN A 168 -13.19 -20.92 -9.70
N ASP A 169 -14.46 -21.33 -9.71
CA ASP A 169 -14.93 -22.67 -9.37
C ASP A 169 -14.57 -23.16 -7.95
N THR A 170 -14.35 -22.23 -7.01
CA THR A 170 -14.03 -22.54 -5.60
C THR A 170 -15.16 -22.23 -4.62
N GLY A 171 -16.24 -21.61 -5.09
CA GLY A 171 -17.44 -21.34 -4.30
C GLY A 171 -18.39 -22.55 -4.20
N PRO A 172 -19.54 -22.43 -3.53
CA PRO A 172 -20.00 -21.16 -2.96
C PRO A 172 -19.29 -20.77 -1.67
N TYR A 173 -19.40 -19.49 -1.32
CA TYR A 173 -18.99 -18.89 -0.07
C TYR A 173 -20.22 -18.21 0.53
N ASN A 174 -20.93 -18.90 1.41
CA ASN A 174 -22.08 -18.31 2.08
C ASN A 174 -21.62 -17.51 3.30
N VAL A 175 -22.26 -16.39 3.54
CA VAL A 175 -22.00 -15.59 4.74
C VAL A 175 -22.60 -16.27 5.98
N PRO A 176 -21.95 -16.19 7.15
CA PRO A 176 -20.69 -15.46 7.41
C PRO A 176 -19.44 -16.21 6.91
N ILE A 177 -18.46 -15.45 6.40
CA ILE A 177 -17.22 -15.99 5.85
C ILE A 177 -16.05 -15.69 6.79
N ASP A 178 -15.28 -16.72 7.14
CA ASP A 178 -14.00 -16.59 7.83
C ASP A 178 -12.90 -16.23 6.83
N ILE A 179 -12.01 -15.34 7.25
CA ILE A 179 -10.82 -14.92 6.47
C ILE A 179 -9.56 -15.24 7.27
N ARG A 180 -8.57 -15.84 6.61
CA ARG A 180 -7.24 -16.08 7.16
C ARG A 180 -6.20 -15.25 6.45
N LEU A 181 -5.40 -14.50 7.21
CA LEU A 181 -4.40 -13.59 6.68
C LEU A 181 -3.02 -13.99 7.21
N THR A 182 -2.04 -14.08 6.33
CA THR A 182 -0.63 -14.28 6.69
C THR A 182 0.17 -13.10 6.19
N ASP A 183 0.92 -12.46 7.07
CA ASP A 183 1.77 -11.34 6.72
C ASP A 183 3.11 -11.77 6.08
N GLY A 184 3.90 -10.80 5.66
CA GLY A 184 5.22 -11.05 5.05
C GLY A 184 6.27 -11.68 5.98
N SER A 185 6.05 -11.71 7.30
CA SER A 185 6.89 -12.40 8.28
C SER A 185 6.45 -13.84 8.56
N GLY A 186 5.28 -14.25 8.05
CA GLY A 186 4.70 -15.57 8.28
C GLY A 186 3.73 -15.62 9.47
N VAL A 187 3.45 -14.51 10.14
CA VAL A 187 2.43 -14.45 11.19
C VAL A 187 1.06 -14.60 10.56
N THR A 188 0.29 -15.56 11.07
CA THR A 188 -1.06 -15.86 10.58
C THR A 188 -2.11 -15.54 11.64
N ILE A 189 -3.17 -14.87 11.21
CA ILE A 189 -4.36 -14.56 12.03
C ILE A 189 -5.63 -14.98 11.30
N VAL A 190 -6.70 -15.23 12.04
CA VAL A 190 -8.02 -15.60 11.52
C VAL A 190 -9.03 -14.57 12.01
N ALA A 191 -9.74 -13.96 11.08
CA ALA A 191 -10.93 -13.17 11.34
C ALA A 191 -12.15 -14.06 11.14
N GLU A 192 -12.74 -14.50 12.25
CA GLU A 192 -14.00 -15.27 12.21
C GLU A 192 -15.14 -14.33 11.81
N GLU A 193 -16.05 -14.82 10.97
CA GLU A 193 -17.21 -14.07 10.48
C GLU A 193 -16.84 -12.68 9.91
N ALA A 194 -15.70 -12.57 9.22
CA ALA A 194 -15.19 -11.31 8.70
C ALA A 194 -16.15 -10.64 7.71
N ILE A 195 -16.84 -11.44 6.87
CA ILE A 195 -17.87 -10.95 5.95
C ILE A 195 -19.21 -11.53 6.37
N LYS A 196 -20.06 -10.70 6.97
CA LYS A 196 -21.39 -11.12 7.51
C LYS A 196 -22.53 -10.94 6.52
N SER A 197 -22.35 -10.13 5.51
CA SER A 197 -23.31 -9.90 4.43
C SER A 197 -22.59 -9.44 3.18
N PHE A 198 -23.14 -9.76 2.01
CA PHE A 198 -22.76 -9.15 0.76
C PHE A 198 -23.62 -7.92 0.41
N ASP A 199 -24.65 -7.65 1.19
CA ASP A 199 -25.48 -6.46 1.00
C ASP A 199 -24.71 -5.23 1.48
N PRO A 200 -24.49 -4.23 0.60
CA PRO A 200 -23.78 -3.02 0.99
C PRO A 200 -24.65 -2.20 1.97
N PRO A 201 -24.04 -1.59 2.99
CA PRO A 201 -24.74 -0.68 3.89
C PRO A 201 -25.25 0.57 3.14
N ALA A 202 -26.25 1.26 3.71
CA ALA A 202 -26.88 2.41 3.08
C ALA A 202 -25.91 3.61 2.84
N ASP A 203 -24.82 3.67 3.59
CA ASP A 203 -23.75 4.67 3.49
C ASP A 203 -22.56 4.19 2.64
N ALA A 204 -22.71 3.10 1.90
CA ALA A 204 -21.67 2.60 1.02
C ALA A 204 -21.28 3.64 -0.02
N ILE A 205 -19.98 3.85 -0.19
CA ILE A 205 -19.43 4.71 -1.25
C ILE A 205 -19.50 3.95 -2.58
N GLU A 206 -19.71 4.65 -3.65
CA GLU A 206 -19.86 4.09 -5.00
C GLU A 206 -18.82 2.98 -5.30
N GLY A 207 -19.31 1.76 -5.49
CA GLY A 207 -18.55 0.57 -5.87
C GLY A 207 -17.98 -0.25 -4.72
N TYR A 208 -17.86 0.28 -3.48
CA TYR A 208 -17.20 -0.40 -2.35
C TYR A 208 -17.77 0.00 -0.98
N TYR A 209 -17.52 -0.83 0.02
CA TYR A 209 -17.78 -0.49 1.42
C TYR A 209 -16.77 -1.15 2.37
N TYR A 210 -16.60 -0.54 3.54
CA TYR A 210 -15.67 -1.00 4.55
C TYR A 210 -16.36 -1.93 5.54
N ILE A 211 -15.67 -3.02 5.90
CA ILE A 211 -16.06 -3.94 6.96
C ILE A 211 -14.94 -3.97 7.99
N ASP A 212 -15.24 -3.62 9.24
CA ASP A 212 -14.33 -3.84 10.36
C ASP A 212 -14.29 -5.35 10.67
N ILE A 213 -13.12 -5.97 10.55
CA ILE A 213 -12.96 -7.41 10.81
C ILE A 213 -12.59 -7.75 12.26
N GLY A 214 -12.56 -6.75 13.15
CA GLY A 214 -12.41 -6.92 14.59
C GLY A 214 -11.01 -7.29 15.07
N ILE A 215 -10.06 -7.52 14.19
CA ILE A 215 -8.69 -7.96 14.53
C ILE A 215 -7.64 -7.18 13.76
N ASN A 216 -6.39 -7.31 14.20
CA ASN A 216 -5.22 -6.85 13.47
C ASN A 216 -4.01 -7.72 13.83
N PHE A 217 -2.94 -7.64 13.03
CA PHE A 217 -1.68 -8.29 13.39
C PHE A 217 -1.14 -7.74 14.72
N PRO A 218 -0.34 -8.55 15.43
CA PRO A 218 0.37 -8.09 16.62
C PRO A 218 1.22 -6.84 16.30
N GLU A 219 1.27 -5.94 17.26
CA GLU A 219 2.18 -4.81 17.17
C GLU A 219 3.63 -5.30 17.24
N ILE A 220 4.46 -4.82 16.34
CA ILE A 220 5.90 -5.05 16.33
C ILE A 220 6.56 -3.70 16.62
N PRO A 221 7.45 -3.61 17.62
CA PRO A 221 8.15 -2.38 17.91
C PRO A 221 8.89 -1.84 16.67
N ILE A 222 8.71 -0.57 16.39
CA ILE A 222 9.47 0.12 15.35
C ILE A 222 10.88 0.33 15.91
N PRO A 223 11.93 -0.19 15.26
CA PRO A 223 13.28 0.03 15.74
C PRO A 223 13.63 1.52 15.65
N ASP A 224 14.35 2.01 16.67
CA ASP A 224 14.83 3.38 16.69
C ASP A 224 15.58 3.71 15.39
N PRO A 225 15.45 4.92 14.87
CA PRO A 225 16.27 5.38 13.76
C PRO A 225 17.73 5.41 14.20
N GLU A 226 18.57 4.64 13.50
CA GLU A 226 20.03 4.69 13.66
C GLU A 226 20.60 5.96 13.05
#